data_e5e599c190592b13aa591ef8f1442b92
#
_entry.id   e5e599c190592b13aa591ef8f1442b92
#
_cell.length_a   1.000
_cell.length_b   1.000
_cell.length_c   1.000
_cell.angle_alpha   90.00
_cell.angle_beta   90.00
_cell.angle_gamma   90.00
#
_symmetry.space_group_name_H-M   'P 1'
#
loop_
_entity.id
_entity.type
_entity.pdbx_description
1 polymer ?
#
loop_
_entity_poly.entity_id
_entity_poly.type
_entity_poly.pdbx_seq_one_letter_code
_entity_poly.pdbx_strand_id
1 'polypeptide(L)'
;YLAAVDRYFDELIPRLVPLQTTHGGPVLMMQIENEYGSYGNDHEYLRYLAEGIERRGVEVPLFTSDGGERFMLTGGTLPGIFKTVNFGSCAAKNFQNLREYQPEGPLMCMEFRDGWFSRWNEETELPEAELVAQRFQECLDAGGMYPSICFMAVPRSAG
;
A
#
# COMPACT_ATOMS: atom_id res chain seq x y z
N TYR A 1 -14.17 -13.49 13.63
CA TYR A 1 -13.26 -12.48 13.10
C TYR A 1 -14.03 -11.37 12.38
N LEU A 2 -14.76 -11.64 11.28
CA LEU A 2 -15.46 -10.63 10.47
C LEU A 2 -16.43 -9.75 11.27
N ALA A 3 -17.19 -10.30 12.21
CA ALA A 3 -18.04 -9.51 13.10
C ALA A 3 -17.26 -8.51 13.98
N ALA A 4 -15.99 -8.77 14.27
CA ALA A 4 -15.13 -7.81 14.96
C ALA A 4 -14.64 -6.71 14.00
N VAL A 5 -14.36 -7.08 12.76
CA VAL A 5 -14.03 -6.11 11.69
C VAL A 5 -15.22 -5.16 11.45
N ASP A 6 -16.42 -5.70 11.36
CA ASP A 6 -17.64 -4.85 11.20
C ASP A 6 -17.79 -3.85 12.34
N ARG A 7 -17.66 -4.28 13.59
CA ARG A 7 -17.72 -3.35 14.73
C ARG A 7 -16.64 -2.26 14.68
N TYR A 8 -15.45 -2.62 14.23
CA TYR A 8 -14.37 -1.65 14.04
C TYR A 8 -14.68 -0.67 12.92
N PHE A 9 -15.19 -1.17 11.78
CA PHE A 9 -15.60 -0.33 10.66
C PHE A 9 -16.77 0.58 11.01
N ASP A 10 -17.75 0.10 11.81
CA ASP A 10 -18.88 0.90 12.27
C ASP A 10 -18.46 2.13 13.10
N GLU A 11 -17.32 2.03 13.79
CA GLU A 11 -16.77 3.14 14.56
C GLU A 11 -15.79 4.01 13.75
N LEU A 12 -14.96 3.40 12.91
CA LEU A 12 -13.88 4.11 12.19
C LEU A 12 -14.40 4.84 10.96
N ILE A 13 -15.13 4.11 10.08
CA ILE A 13 -15.47 4.64 8.76
C ILE A 13 -16.32 5.91 8.82
N PRO A 14 -17.36 6.01 9.67
CA PRO A 14 -18.14 7.24 9.79
C PRO A 14 -17.33 8.48 10.18
N ARG A 15 -16.19 8.30 10.84
CA ARG A 15 -15.27 9.40 11.21
C ARG A 15 -14.42 9.85 10.02
N LEU A 16 -14.17 8.96 9.06
CA LEU A 16 -13.36 9.24 7.86
C LEU A 16 -14.22 9.77 6.70
N VAL A 17 -15.48 9.39 6.62
CA VAL A 17 -16.39 9.83 5.55
C VAL A 17 -16.41 11.35 5.34
N PRO A 18 -16.53 12.21 6.38
CA PRO A 18 -16.51 13.66 6.18
C PRO A 18 -15.15 14.21 5.71
N LEU A 19 -14.07 13.42 5.80
CA LEU A 19 -12.73 13.81 5.44
C LEU A 19 -12.36 13.45 3.99
N GLN A 20 -13.25 12.82 3.25
CA GLN A 20 -13.03 12.47 1.85
C GLN A 20 -12.96 13.71 0.96
N THR A 21 -12.19 13.64 -0.13
CA THR A 21 -12.09 14.72 -1.12
C THR A 21 -13.44 15.03 -1.77
N THR A 22 -14.31 14.07 -1.90
CA THR A 22 -15.70 14.24 -2.36
C THR A 22 -16.49 15.17 -1.44
N HIS A 23 -16.08 15.31 -0.19
CA HIS A 23 -16.67 16.23 0.81
C HIS A 23 -15.75 17.44 1.12
N GLY A 24 -14.69 17.64 0.33
CA GLY A 24 -13.75 18.75 0.52
C GLY A 24 -12.63 18.46 1.54
N GLY A 25 -12.50 17.24 2.02
CA GLY A 25 -11.45 16.81 2.95
C GLY A 25 -10.17 16.34 2.25
N PRO A 26 -9.16 15.91 3.01
CA PRO A 26 -7.85 15.52 2.48
C PRO A 26 -7.73 14.05 2.07
N VAL A 27 -8.71 13.18 2.35
CA VAL A 27 -8.65 11.75 2.04
C VAL A 27 -8.92 11.54 0.56
N LEU A 28 -7.91 11.08 -0.18
CA LEU A 28 -7.95 10.87 -1.63
C LEU A 28 -8.42 9.47 -2.02
N MET A 29 -8.03 8.45 -1.24
CA MET A 29 -8.32 7.04 -1.51
C MET A 29 -8.16 6.23 -0.22
N MET A 30 -8.69 5.01 -0.18
CA MET A 30 -8.61 4.12 0.97
C MET A 30 -8.05 2.75 0.61
N GLN A 31 -7.14 2.25 1.44
CA GLN A 31 -6.56 0.92 1.31
C GLN A 31 -7.46 -0.13 1.97
N ILE A 32 -7.67 -1.26 1.29
CA ILE A 32 -8.54 -2.34 1.77
C ILE A 32 -7.86 -3.19 2.83
N GLU A 33 -6.67 -3.63 2.61
CA GLU A 33 -5.81 -4.45 3.47
C GLU A 33 -4.37 -4.01 3.29
N ASN A 34 -3.44 -4.57 4.05
CA ASN A 34 -2.02 -4.29 3.88
C ASN A 34 -1.24 -5.57 3.56
N GLU A 35 -0.70 -5.63 2.34
CA GLU A 35 0.15 -6.73 1.87
C GLU A 35 -0.49 -8.13 2.06
N TYR A 36 -1.81 -8.20 1.91
CA TYR A 36 -2.56 -9.43 2.17
C TYR A 36 -2.06 -10.60 1.34
N GLY A 37 -1.65 -10.38 0.10
CA GLY A 37 -1.11 -11.41 -0.79
C GLY A 37 0.17 -12.07 -0.30
N SER A 38 0.87 -11.47 0.69
CA SER A 38 2.01 -12.11 1.37
C SER A 38 1.58 -13.17 2.40
N TYR A 39 0.32 -13.15 2.84
CA TYR A 39 -0.20 -13.96 3.94
C TYR A 39 -1.36 -14.86 3.55
N GLY A 40 -2.10 -14.49 2.49
CA GLY A 40 -3.30 -15.20 2.08
C GLY A 40 -3.68 -14.98 0.63
N ASN A 41 -4.77 -15.63 0.21
CA ASN A 41 -5.34 -15.54 -1.12
C ASN A 41 -6.88 -15.67 -1.13
N ASP A 42 -7.52 -15.35 0.00
CA ASP A 42 -8.98 -15.37 0.13
C ASP A 42 -9.58 -14.08 -0.43
N HIS A 43 -9.95 -14.11 -1.71
CA HIS A 43 -10.57 -12.98 -2.38
C HIS A 43 -12.00 -12.68 -1.89
N GLU A 44 -12.69 -13.64 -1.27
CA GLU A 44 -13.98 -13.40 -0.63
C GLU A 44 -13.80 -12.51 0.60
N TYR A 45 -12.74 -12.75 1.37
CA TYR A 45 -12.36 -11.89 2.49
C TYR A 45 -12.08 -10.46 2.04
N LEU A 46 -11.24 -10.27 1.01
CA LEU A 46 -10.94 -8.94 0.49
C LEU A 46 -12.19 -8.24 -0.05
N ARG A 47 -13.07 -8.97 -0.73
CA ARG A 47 -14.34 -8.43 -1.23
C ARG A 47 -15.26 -8.00 -0.10
N TYR A 48 -15.35 -8.81 0.95
CA TYR A 48 -16.10 -8.48 2.15
C TYR A 48 -15.65 -7.16 2.79
N LEU A 49 -14.31 -6.94 2.86
CA LEU A 49 -13.74 -5.71 3.37
C LEU A 49 -14.07 -4.52 2.47
N ALA A 50 -13.87 -4.64 1.17
CA ALA A 50 -14.17 -3.59 0.19
C ALA A 50 -15.64 -3.14 0.29
N GLU A 51 -16.57 -4.09 0.17
CA GLU A 51 -18.00 -3.83 0.31
C GLU A 51 -18.37 -3.27 1.69
N GLY A 52 -17.66 -3.74 2.73
CA GLY A 52 -17.82 -3.25 4.09
C GLY A 52 -17.46 -1.79 4.25
N ILE A 53 -16.43 -1.33 3.56
CA ILE A 53 -15.98 0.07 3.52
C ILE A 53 -16.97 0.91 2.71
N GLU A 54 -17.31 0.48 1.49
CA GLU A 54 -18.21 1.20 0.58
C GLU A 54 -19.60 1.40 1.17
N ARG A 55 -20.23 0.36 1.74
CA ARG A 55 -21.58 0.46 2.32
C ARG A 55 -21.67 1.39 3.53
N ARG A 56 -20.53 1.80 4.10
CA ARG A 56 -20.45 2.77 5.21
C ARG A 56 -20.20 4.20 4.72
N GLY A 57 -20.28 4.45 3.40
CA GLY A 57 -20.26 5.78 2.81
C GLY A 57 -18.90 6.24 2.29
N VAL A 58 -17.95 5.32 2.06
CA VAL A 58 -16.73 5.65 1.35
C VAL A 58 -17.00 5.76 -0.14
N GLU A 59 -16.69 6.92 -0.71
CA GLU A 59 -16.89 7.30 -2.12
C GLU A 59 -15.57 7.48 -2.88
N VAL A 60 -14.47 7.71 -2.14
CA VAL A 60 -13.14 7.79 -2.76
C VAL A 60 -12.69 6.41 -3.24
N PRO A 61 -11.82 6.34 -4.28
CA PRO A 61 -11.34 5.07 -4.80
C PRO A 61 -10.74 4.18 -3.72
N LEU A 62 -11.10 2.90 -3.75
CA LEU A 62 -10.44 1.86 -2.97
C LEU A 62 -9.23 1.32 -3.73
N PHE A 63 -8.21 0.86 -3.01
CA PHE A 63 -7.05 0.23 -3.61
C PHE A 63 -6.51 -0.91 -2.74
N THR A 64 -5.77 -1.82 -3.38
CA THR A 64 -4.94 -2.82 -2.72
C THR A 64 -3.47 -2.44 -2.82
N SER A 65 -2.68 -2.83 -1.84
CA SER A 65 -1.25 -2.56 -1.79
C SER A 65 -0.51 -3.82 -1.34
N ASP A 66 0.23 -4.42 -2.25
CA ASP A 66 0.91 -5.70 -2.06
C ASP A 66 2.36 -5.63 -2.50
N GLY A 67 3.19 -6.59 -2.06
CA GLY A 67 4.52 -6.75 -2.61
C GLY A 67 4.46 -7.07 -4.11
N GLY A 68 5.50 -6.68 -4.86
CA GLY A 68 5.52 -6.76 -6.32
C GLY A 68 5.75 -8.16 -6.92
N GLU A 69 5.84 -9.22 -6.11
CA GLU A 69 5.95 -10.57 -6.63
C GLU A 69 4.59 -11.10 -7.09
N ARG A 70 4.59 -11.90 -8.17
CA ARG A 70 3.34 -12.38 -8.80
C ARG A 70 2.39 -13.10 -7.84
N PHE A 71 2.92 -13.91 -6.92
CA PHE A 71 2.07 -14.63 -5.96
C PHE A 71 1.38 -13.67 -4.99
N MET A 72 2.08 -12.59 -4.58
CA MET A 72 1.52 -11.56 -3.71
C MET A 72 0.41 -10.79 -4.43
N LEU A 73 0.67 -10.36 -5.67
CA LEU A 73 -0.34 -9.69 -6.49
C LEU A 73 -1.54 -10.60 -6.78
N THR A 74 -1.30 -11.90 -7.04
CA THR A 74 -2.39 -12.86 -7.22
C THR A 74 -3.26 -13.00 -5.98
N GLY A 75 -2.64 -13.07 -4.79
CA GLY A 75 -3.37 -13.24 -3.53
C GLY A 75 -4.05 -11.98 -3.02
N GLY A 76 -3.41 -10.81 -3.21
CA GLY A 76 -3.80 -9.55 -2.57
C GLY A 76 -4.67 -8.63 -3.43
N THR A 77 -4.79 -8.86 -4.75
CA THR A 77 -5.52 -7.94 -5.62
C THR A 77 -6.94 -8.41 -5.93
N LEU A 78 -7.82 -7.45 -6.22
CA LEU A 78 -9.20 -7.70 -6.66
C LEU A 78 -9.45 -7.13 -8.06
N PRO A 79 -10.26 -7.81 -8.91
CA PRO A 79 -10.76 -7.22 -10.14
C PRO A 79 -11.56 -5.94 -9.86
N GLY A 80 -11.36 -4.92 -10.69
CA GLY A 80 -12.10 -3.64 -10.58
C GLY A 80 -11.59 -2.69 -9.49
N ILE A 81 -10.74 -3.14 -8.57
CA ILE A 81 -10.09 -2.31 -7.55
C ILE A 81 -8.73 -1.86 -8.05
N PHE A 82 -8.36 -0.60 -7.79
CA PHE A 82 -7.05 -0.04 -8.13
C PHE A 82 -5.95 -0.78 -7.35
N LYS A 83 -4.84 -1.05 -8.02
CA LYS A 83 -3.74 -1.84 -7.46
C LYS A 83 -2.48 -1.01 -7.38
N THR A 84 -1.80 -1.12 -6.25
CA THR A 84 -0.49 -0.53 -6.00
C THR A 84 0.49 -1.61 -5.56
N VAL A 85 1.78 -1.29 -5.57
CA VAL A 85 2.82 -2.21 -5.11
C VAL A 85 3.71 -1.55 -4.07
N ASN A 86 4.32 -2.38 -3.23
CA ASN A 86 5.26 -2.00 -2.19
C ASN A 86 6.64 -2.58 -2.53
N PHE A 87 7.66 -1.75 -2.58
CA PHE A 87 9.05 -2.19 -2.82
C PHE A 87 10.05 -1.10 -2.41
N GLY A 88 11.33 -1.46 -2.32
CA GLY A 88 12.44 -0.52 -2.08
C GLY A 88 13.53 -0.60 -3.14
N SER A 89 13.35 -1.45 -4.17
CA SER A 89 14.29 -1.64 -5.27
C SER A 89 13.64 -2.34 -6.45
N CYS A 90 14.34 -2.48 -7.57
CA CYS A 90 13.87 -3.19 -8.76
C CYS A 90 12.52 -2.66 -9.30
N ALA A 91 12.34 -1.34 -9.33
CA ALA A 91 11.10 -0.68 -9.71
C ALA A 91 10.53 -1.18 -11.04
N ALA A 92 11.36 -1.27 -12.09
CA ALA A 92 10.93 -1.71 -13.41
C ALA A 92 10.30 -3.12 -13.39
N LYS A 93 10.92 -4.07 -12.66
CA LYS A 93 10.38 -5.43 -12.52
C LYS A 93 9.07 -5.44 -11.77
N ASN A 94 8.99 -4.71 -10.64
CA ASN A 94 7.78 -4.67 -9.83
C ASN A 94 6.60 -4.05 -10.60
N PHE A 95 6.83 -2.98 -11.34
CA PHE A 95 5.81 -2.38 -12.17
C PHE A 95 5.45 -3.21 -13.40
N GLN A 96 6.41 -3.94 -13.98
CA GLN A 96 6.10 -4.92 -15.03
C GLN A 96 5.16 -6.01 -14.52
N ASN A 97 5.42 -6.56 -13.33
CA ASN A 97 4.53 -7.53 -12.72
C ASN A 97 3.15 -6.92 -12.42
N LEU A 98 3.08 -5.69 -11.88
CA LEU A 98 1.82 -5.00 -11.64
C LEU A 98 0.98 -4.84 -12.91
N ARG A 99 1.62 -4.55 -14.06
CA ARG A 99 0.93 -4.40 -15.35
C ARG A 99 0.19 -5.66 -15.82
N GLU A 100 0.56 -6.83 -15.33
CA GLU A 100 -0.18 -8.09 -15.62
C GLU A 100 -1.57 -8.10 -14.93
N TYR A 101 -1.72 -7.37 -13.82
CA TYR A 101 -2.96 -7.27 -13.04
C TYR A 101 -3.70 -5.95 -13.24
N GLN A 102 -2.99 -4.92 -13.67
CA GLN A 102 -3.50 -3.58 -13.96
C GLN A 102 -2.88 -3.08 -15.27
N PRO A 103 -3.39 -3.51 -16.43
CA PRO A 103 -2.83 -3.17 -17.75
C PRO A 103 -2.79 -1.66 -18.02
N GLU A 104 -3.78 -0.94 -17.50
CA GLU A 104 -3.96 0.50 -17.73
C GLU A 104 -3.94 1.28 -16.40
N GLY A 105 -3.85 2.59 -16.52
CA GLY A 105 -3.84 3.52 -15.39
C GLY A 105 -2.43 3.78 -14.82
N PRO A 106 -2.34 4.57 -13.76
CA PRO A 106 -1.06 4.94 -13.15
C PRO A 106 -0.38 3.74 -12.48
N LEU A 107 0.94 3.77 -12.46
CA LEU A 107 1.76 2.87 -11.65
C LEU A 107 2.07 3.57 -10.34
N MET A 108 1.82 2.90 -9.22
CA MET A 108 1.96 3.52 -7.91
C MET A 108 2.67 2.58 -6.93
N CYS A 109 3.73 3.09 -6.31
CA CYS A 109 4.39 2.46 -5.17
C CYS A 109 3.88 3.14 -3.91
N MET A 110 3.03 2.45 -3.13
CA MET A 110 2.45 3.03 -1.91
C MET A 110 3.42 3.06 -0.75
N GLU A 111 4.23 2.01 -0.62
CA GLU A 111 5.30 1.95 0.37
C GLU A 111 6.63 1.77 -0.36
N PHE A 112 7.38 2.86 -0.47
CA PHE A 112 8.76 2.80 -0.92
C PHE A 112 9.67 2.61 0.29
N ARG A 113 10.33 1.46 0.37
CA ARG A 113 11.17 1.09 1.50
C ARG A 113 12.62 1.47 1.20
N ASP A 114 13.12 2.47 1.91
CA ASP A 114 14.50 2.93 1.82
C ASP A 114 15.46 2.20 2.77
N GLY A 115 14.93 1.29 3.60
CA GLY A 115 15.66 0.48 4.55
C GLY A 115 14.76 -0.54 5.21
N TRP A 116 15.16 -1.02 6.38
CA TRP A 116 14.39 -1.92 7.20
C TRP A 116 14.41 -1.47 8.66
N PHE A 117 13.44 -1.85 9.45
CA PHE A 117 13.42 -1.50 10.87
C PHE A 117 14.45 -2.30 11.65
N SER A 118 15.05 -1.68 12.68
CA SER A 118 15.92 -2.36 13.63
C SER A 118 15.09 -3.26 14.54
N ARG A 119 15.63 -4.42 14.86
CA ARG A 119 15.15 -5.19 15.99
C ARG A 119 15.81 -4.71 17.27
N TRP A 120 15.21 -5.07 18.41
CA TRP A 120 15.78 -4.75 19.70
C TRP A 120 17.19 -5.36 19.84
N ASN A 121 18.18 -4.53 20.18
CA ASN A 121 19.61 -4.88 20.29
C ASN A 121 20.33 -5.25 18.97
N GLU A 122 19.78 -4.93 17.81
CA GLU A 122 20.47 -5.04 16.52
C GLU A 122 20.89 -3.65 16.02
N GLU A 123 22.11 -3.54 15.52
CA GLU A 123 22.52 -2.38 14.74
C GLU A 123 21.88 -2.46 13.34
N THR A 124 21.18 -1.43 12.96
CA THR A 124 20.60 -1.35 11.60
C THR A 124 21.61 -0.71 10.67
N GLU A 125 22.01 -1.44 9.65
CA GLU A 125 22.73 -0.86 8.52
C GLU A 125 21.73 -0.05 7.68
N LEU A 126 21.91 1.26 7.66
CA LEU A 126 21.16 2.13 6.76
C LEU A 126 21.85 2.14 5.39
N PRO A 127 21.09 2.03 4.28
CA PRO A 127 21.68 2.18 2.95
C PRO A 127 22.26 3.60 2.79
N GLU A 128 23.29 3.72 1.97
CA GLU A 128 23.85 5.01 1.61
C GLU A 128 22.80 5.89 0.95
N ALA A 129 22.83 7.19 1.24
CA ALA A 129 21.81 8.14 0.75
C ALA A 129 21.77 8.18 -0.80
N GLU A 130 22.93 8.07 -1.45
CA GLU A 130 23.03 8.01 -2.90
C GLU A 130 22.34 6.79 -3.50
N LEU A 131 22.44 5.64 -2.84
CA LEU A 131 21.74 4.42 -3.27
C LEU A 131 20.22 4.56 -3.12
N VAL A 132 19.75 5.18 -2.05
CA VAL A 132 18.31 5.47 -1.86
C VAL A 132 17.82 6.42 -2.94
N ALA A 133 18.55 7.50 -3.21
CA ALA A 133 18.22 8.45 -4.26
C ALA A 133 18.19 7.80 -5.65
N GLN A 134 19.14 6.93 -5.96
CA GLN A 134 19.16 6.18 -7.21
C GLN A 134 17.94 5.28 -7.35
N ARG A 135 17.61 4.49 -6.34
CA ARG A 135 16.43 3.61 -6.36
C ARG A 135 15.13 4.38 -6.51
N PHE A 136 15.08 5.55 -5.90
CA PHE A 136 13.96 6.47 -6.05
C PHE A 136 13.85 6.98 -7.51
N GLN A 137 14.96 7.38 -8.11
CA GLN A 137 14.98 7.80 -9.52
C GLN A 137 14.58 6.65 -10.46
N GLU A 138 15.05 5.42 -10.22
CA GLU A 138 14.66 4.24 -11.01
C GLU A 138 13.14 4.02 -11.02
N CYS A 139 12.46 4.32 -9.91
CA CYS A 139 11.00 4.21 -9.86
C CYS A 139 10.32 5.31 -10.69
N LEU A 140 10.81 6.56 -10.64
CA LEU A 140 10.31 7.65 -11.50
C LEU A 140 10.54 7.34 -12.98
N ASP A 141 11.72 6.86 -13.33
CA ASP A 141 12.09 6.51 -14.71
C ASP A 141 11.22 5.34 -15.26
N ALA A 142 10.79 4.45 -14.39
CA ALA A 142 9.84 3.39 -14.72
C ALA A 142 8.38 3.87 -14.85
N GLY A 143 8.13 5.18 -14.74
CA GLY A 143 6.80 5.78 -14.85
C GLY A 143 5.96 5.66 -13.58
N GLY A 144 6.58 5.38 -12.46
CA GLY A 144 5.90 5.25 -11.17
C GLY A 144 5.58 6.58 -10.51
N MET A 145 4.57 6.56 -9.67
CA MET A 145 4.19 7.65 -8.76
C MET A 145 4.36 7.19 -7.31
N TYR A 146 4.65 8.15 -6.42
CA TYR A 146 4.69 7.90 -4.98
C TYR A 146 3.75 8.85 -4.26
N PRO A 147 2.76 8.34 -3.58
CA PRO A 147 2.02 9.16 -2.62
C PRO A 147 2.65 9.10 -1.23
N SER A 148 3.46 8.10 -0.94
CA SER A 148 4.06 7.91 0.38
C SER A 148 5.47 7.34 0.28
N ILE A 149 6.38 7.92 1.04
CA ILE A 149 7.68 7.34 1.36
C ILE A 149 7.53 6.76 2.76
N CYS A 150 7.57 5.44 2.89
CA CYS A 150 7.60 4.80 4.19
C CYS A 150 9.03 4.90 4.74
N PHE A 151 9.30 5.95 5.49
CA PHE A 151 10.54 6.05 6.27
C PHE A 151 10.41 5.14 7.49
N MET A 152 10.98 3.97 7.42
CA MET A 152 11.27 3.19 8.61
C MET A 152 12.62 3.62 9.21
N ALA A 153 12.84 4.92 9.33
CA ALA A 153 13.97 5.45 10.06
C ALA A 153 13.68 5.35 11.56
N VAL A 154 14.36 4.45 12.23
CA VAL A 154 14.44 4.52 13.70
C VAL A 154 15.34 5.71 14.06
N PRO A 155 14.87 6.70 14.84
CA PRO A 155 15.75 7.78 15.31
C PRO A 155 16.94 7.15 16.03
N ARG A 156 18.15 7.52 15.63
CA ARG A 156 19.30 7.27 16.49
C ARG A 156 19.00 7.95 17.83
N SER A 157 18.92 7.17 18.89
CA SER A 157 19.01 7.75 20.23
C SER A 157 20.33 8.52 20.26
N ALA A 158 20.25 9.84 20.41
CA ALA A 158 21.41 10.64 20.70
C ALA A 158 22.02 10.09 22.00
N GLY A 159 23.22 9.53 21.91
CA GLY A 159 24.05 9.17 23.07
C GLY A 159 24.53 10.43 23.78
#